data_290a39c40bbed2aa8b43f504d7e8d4ab
#
_entry.id   290a39c40bbed2aa8b43f504d7e8d4ab
#
_cell.length_a   1.000
_cell.length_b   1.000
_cell.length_c   1.000
_cell.angle_alpha   90.00
_cell.angle_beta   90.00
_cell.angle_gamma   90.00
#
_symmetry.space_group_name_H-M   'P 1'
#
loop_
_entity.id
_entity.type
_entity.pdbx_description
1 polymer ?
#
loop_
_entity_poly.entity_id
_entity_poly.type
_entity_poly.pdbx_seq_one_letter_code
_entity_poly.pdbx_strand_id
1 'polypeptide(L)'
;KDATSADGSTVTIKKNPGKVVNLYASFTTLWYEAGGSVVGCIGGSSSQDLYNEYIGRDITADAGMTVVATTSSGKKWDTEKIVALQPDLIICSTAMSGYSTIENPAKAANIPVIAVKYDDFSDYLKWFKVFCNISGHPELWDSVAMKALDDVVNVLAEIPDEGAPRVFSMFANASKLDANTSSTVVGGMVT
;
A
#
# COMPACT_ATOMS: atom_id res chain seq x y z
N LYS A 1 -6.61 -18.60 -0.61
CA LYS A 1 -6.96 -18.03 0.70
C LYS A 1 -7.93 -16.87 0.51
N ASP A 2 -8.84 -16.69 1.45
CA ASP A 2 -9.75 -15.56 1.44
C ASP A 2 -9.13 -14.40 2.23
N ALA A 3 -9.21 -13.20 1.68
CA ALA A 3 -8.82 -11.95 2.31
C ALA A 3 -10.01 -10.99 2.28
N THR A 4 -10.16 -10.17 3.32
CA THR A 4 -11.17 -9.12 3.35
C THR A 4 -10.56 -7.82 2.87
N SER A 5 -11.10 -7.29 1.80
CA SER A 5 -10.77 -5.99 1.21
C SER A 5 -11.24 -4.84 2.09
N ALA A 6 -10.71 -3.64 1.91
CA ALA A 6 -11.09 -2.46 2.69
C ALA A 6 -12.54 -1.99 2.41
N ASP A 7 -13.11 -2.38 1.29
CA ASP A 7 -14.53 -2.16 0.94
C ASP A 7 -15.48 -3.19 1.57
N GLY A 8 -14.95 -4.14 2.38
CA GLY A 8 -15.69 -5.20 3.04
C GLY A 8 -15.93 -6.44 2.18
N SER A 9 -15.53 -6.44 0.93
CA SER A 9 -15.66 -7.62 0.06
C SER A 9 -14.68 -8.72 0.46
N THR A 10 -15.07 -9.98 0.28
CA THR A 10 -14.18 -11.13 0.42
C THR A 10 -13.61 -11.50 -0.93
N VAL A 11 -12.27 -11.53 -1.00
CA VAL A 11 -11.53 -11.84 -2.22
C VAL A 11 -10.77 -13.14 -2.03
N THR A 12 -11.02 -14.13 -2.88
CA THR A 12 -10.24 -15.37 -2.91
C THR A 12 -8.97 -15.17 -3.72
N ILE A 13 -7.82 -15.27 -3.06
CA ILE A 13 -6.51 -15.01 -3.65
C ILE A 13 -5.68 -16.30 -3.64
N LYS A 14 -4.99 -16.55 -4.75
CA LYS A 14 -3.97 -17.60 -4.84
C LYS A 14 -2.85 -17.30 -3.84
N LYS A 15 -2.45 -18.29 -3.05
CA LYS A 15 -1.27 -18.14 -2.19
C LYS A 15 -0.02 -18.05 -3.08
N ASN A 16 0.87 -17.13 -2.75
CA ASN A 16 2.10 -16.87 -3.48
C ASN A 16 1.82 -16.57 -4.97
N PRO A 17 1.10 -15.46 -5.27
CA PRO A 17 0.77 -15.09 -6.64
C PRO A 17 2.05 -14.77 -7.41
N GLY A 18 2.18 -15.34 -8.60
CA GLY A 18 3.39 -15.15 -9.44
C GLY A 18 3.37 -13.87 -10.26
N LYS A 19 2.17 -13.29 -10.48
CA LYS A 19 2.00 -12.05 -11.25
C LYS A 19 1.14 -11.08 -10.45
N VAL A 20 1.75 -10.09 -9.85
CA VAL A 20 1.04 -9.05 -9.10
C VAL A 20 1.17 -7.71 -9.81
N VAL A 21 0.08 -6.97 -9.93
CA VAL A 21 0.06 -5.57 -10.33
C VAL A 21 -0.30 -4.73 -9.12
N ASN A 22 0.53 -3.74 -8.78
CA ASN A 22 0.27 -2.85 -7.67
C ASN A 22 0.09 -1.41 -8.16
N LEU A 23 -1.07 -0.83 -7.87
CA LEU A 23 -1.52 0.46 -8.39
C LEU A 23 -1.28 1.62 -7.41
N TYR A 24 -0.42 1.39 -6.40
CA TYR A 24 -0.04 2.43 -5.45
C TYR A 24 1.41 2.20 -4.96
N ALA A 25 2.28 3.20 -5.14
CA ALA A 25 3.71 3.03 -4.90
C ALA A 25 4.07 2.60 -3.46
N SER A 26 3.47 3.22 -2.45
CA SER A 26 3.72 2.85 -1.05
C SER A 26 3.24 1.42 -0.73
N PHE A 27 2.17 0.93 -1.36
CA PHE A 27 1.78 -0.47 -1.19
C PHE A 27 2.67 -1.43 -1.98
N THR A 28 3.32 -0.93 -3.03
CA THR A 28 4.34 -1.71 -3.75
C THR A 28 5.54 -1.94 -2.85
N THR A 29 6.04 -0.90 -2.16
CA THR A 29 7.15 -1.06 -1.21
C THR A 29 6.78 -2.02 -0.07
N LEU A 30 5.58 -1.87 0.50
CA LEU A 30 5.07 -2.76 1.54
C LEU A 30 4.93 -4.22 1.06
N TRP A 31 4.51 -4.42 -0.19
CA TRP A 31 4.41 -5.74 -0.79
C TRP A 31 5.78 -6.41 -0.98
N TYR A 32 6.81 -5.63 -1.39
CA TYR A 32 8.19 -6.12 -1.46
C TYR A 32 8.74 -6.46 -0.07
N GLU A 33 8.48 -5.64 0.93
CA GLU A 33 8.87 -5.88 2.33
C GLU A 33 8.22 -7.16 2.88
N ALA A 34 7.00 -7.46 2.45
CA ALA A 34 6.29 -8.71 2.75
C ALA A 34 6.78 -9.92 1.91
N GLY A 35 7.90 -9.81 1.19
CA GLY A 35 8.49 -10.88 0.39
C GLY A 35 7.87 -11.07 -0.99
N GLY A 36 7.00 -10.18 -1.44
CA GLY A 36 6.37 -10.24 -2.75
C GLY A 36 7.19 -9.56 -3.86
N SER A 37 6.72 -9.69 -5.09
CA SER A 37 7.22 -8.97 -6.26
C SER A 37 6.08 -8.60 -7.18
N VAL A 38 6.32 -7.66 -8.11
CA VAL A 38 5.28 -7.22 -9.06
C VAL A 38 5.76 -7.34 -10.51
N VAL A 39 4.81 -7.50 -11.42
CA VAL A 39 5.02 -7.45 -12.88
C VAL A 39 4.48 -6.16 -13.48
N GLY A 40 3.73 -5.38 -12.71
CA GLY A 40 3.22 -4.07 -13.09
C GLY A 40 3.14 -3.13 -11.89
N CYS A 41 3.59 -1.90 -12.08
CA CYS A 41 3.65 -0.88 -11.03
C CYS A 41 3.34 0.53 -11.55
N ILE A 42 3.20 1.46 -10.62
CA ILE A 42 3.11 2.89 -10.91
C ILE A 42 4.53 3.45 -11.10
N GLY A 43 4.73 4.22 -12.16
CA GLY A 43 5.97 4.98 -12.40
C GLY A 43 5.87 6.44 -11.99
N GLY A 44 6.83 7.23 -12.49
CA GLY A 44 6.99 8.66 -12.19
C GLY A 44 7.97 8.90 -11.04
N SER A 45 8.55 10.11 -10.99
CA SER A 45 9.67 10.44 -10.10
C SER A 45 9.40 10.10 -8.64
N SER A 46 8.27 10.53 -8.09
CA SER A 46 7.93 10.24 -6.68
C SER A 46 7.81 8.75 -6.37
N SER A 47 7.35 7.94 -7.34
CA SER A 47 7.30 6.48 -7.15
C SER A 47 8.68 5.85 -7.23
N GLN A 48 9.52 6.32 -8.16
CA GLN A 48 10.89 5.87 -8.32
C GLN A 48 11.73 6.21 -7.08
N ASP A 49 11.54 7.40 -6.49
CA ASP A 49 12.19 7.80 -5.24
C ASP A 49 11.85 6.82 -4.10
N LEU A 50 10.55 6.49 -3.94
CA LEU A 50 10.11 5.49 -2.95
C LEU A 50 10.72 4.11 -3.21
N TYR A 51 10.77 3.67 -4.46
CA TYR A 51 11.37 2.36 -4.79
C TYR A 51 12.87 2.33 -4.50
N ASN A 52 13.60 3.39 -4.85
CA ASN A 52 15.02 3.51 -4.53
C ASN A 52 15.27 3.49 -3.02
N GLU A 53 14.44 4.20 -2.25
CA GLU A 53 14.57 4.30 -0.80
C GLU A 53 14.24 3.00 -0.07
N TYR A 54 13.10 2.36 -0.39
CA TYR A 54 12.58 1.23 0.38
C TYR A 54 12.84 -0.15 -0.24
N ILE A 55 13.08 -0.23 -1.55
CA ILE A 55 13.41 -1.49 -2.25
C ILE A 55 14.91 -1.54 -2.59
N GLY A 56 15.59 -0.40 -2.55
CA GLY A 56 17.00 -0.27 -2.88
C GLY A 56 17.32 -0.15 -4.37
N ARG A 57 16.30 -0.02 -5.23
CA ARG A 57 16.43 0.18 -6.68
C ARG A 57 15.15 0.70 -7.33
N ASP A 58 15.27 1.32 -8.48
CA ASP A 58 14.14 1.66 -9.34
C ASP A 58 13.61 0.42 -10.07
N ILE A 59 12.55 -0.17 -9.55
CA ILE A 59 11.92 -1.36 -10.14
C ILE A 59 11.24 -1.10 -11.49
N THR A 60 11.00 0.16 -11.86
CA THR A 60 10.40 0.49 -13.17
C THR A 60 11.32 0.15 -14.32
N ALA A 61 12.62 0.00 -14.07
CA ALA A 61 13.64 -0.40 -15.03
C ALA A 61 13.92 -1.91 -15.06
N ASP A 62 13.30 -2.68 -14.16
CA ASP A 62 13.49 -4.14 -14.11
C ASP A 62 13.01 -4.81 -15.41
N ALA A 63 13.72 -5.84 -15.86
CA ALA A 63 13.34 -6.60 -17.03
C ALA A 63 11.95 -7.27 -16.82
N GLY A 64 11.03 -7.04 -17.75
CA GLY A 64 9.67 -7.57 -17.69
C GLY A 64 8.70 -6.74 -16.84
N MET A 65 9.16 -5.65 -16.21
CA MET A 65 8.29 -4.72 -15.51
C MET A 65 7.44 -3.91 -16.50
N THR A 66 6.17 -3.72 -16.16
CA THR A 66 5.26 -2.88 -16.93
C THR A 66 4.84 -1.67 -16.08
N VAL A 67 5.18 -0.48 -16.51
CA VAL A 67 4.66 0.76 -15.93
C VAL A 67 3.24 0.98 -16.47
N VAL A 68 2.24 0.87 -15.59
CA VAL A 68 0.80 0.96 -15.94
C VAL A 68 0.21 2.33 -15.76
N ALA A 69 0.92 3.22 -15.08
CA ALA A 69 0.62 4.66 -14.97
C ALA A 69 1.82 5.40 -14.41
N THR A 70 1.83 6.74 -14.57
CA THR A 70 2.86 7.62 -14.01
C THR A 70 2.39 8.39 -12.77
N THR A 71 1.17 8.15 -12.33
CA THR A 71 0.59 8.74 -11.11
C THR A 71 -0.31 7.74 -10.41
N SER A 72 -0.31 7.76 -9.08
CA SER A 72 -1.16 6.90 -8.24
C SER A 72 -2.63 7.34 -8.20
N SER A 73 -2.97 8.53 -8.73
CA SER A 73 -4.33 9.10 -8.62
C SER A 73 -5.44 8.24 -9.24
N GLY A 74 -5.08 7.25 -10.04
CA GLY A 74 -6.01 6.35 -10.71
C GLY A 74 -6.73 6.94 -11.94
N LYS A 75 -6.63 8.24 -12.18
CA LYS A 75 -7.30 8.90 -13.31
C LYS A 75 -6.73 8.50 -14.67
N LYS A 76 -5.55 7.94 -14.68
CA LYS A 76 -4.79 7.61 -15.92
C LYS A 76 -4.17 6.21 -15.85
N TRP A 77 -4.79 5.27 -15.11
CA TRP A 77 -4.37 3.88 -15.18
C TRP A 77 -4.72 3.28 -16.53
N ASP A 78 -3.76 2.63 -17.13
CA ASP A 78 -3.96 1.89 -18.39
C ASP A 78 -4.59 0.52 -18.04
N THR A 79 -5.92 0.53 -17.89
CA THR A 79 -6.70 -0.64 -17.51
C THR A 79 -6.59 -1.79 -18.53
N GLU A 80 -6.46 -1.48 -19.81
CA GLU A 80 -6.27 -2.49 -20.85
C GLU A 80 -4.91 -3.19 -20.68
N LYS A 81 -3.86 -2.40 -20.45
CA LYS A 81 -2.53 -2.92 -20.19
C LYS A 81 -2.48 -3.75 -18.90
N ILE A 82 -3.14 -3.30 -17.83
CA ILE A 82 -3.25 -4.03 -16.56
C ILE A 82 -3.88 -5.41 -16.79
N VAL A 83 -5.04 -5.45 -17.46
CA VAL A 83 -5.76 -6.69 -17.72
C VAL A 83 -4.98 -7.60 -18.69
N ALA A 84 -4.30 -7.03 -19.69
CA ALA A 84 -3.47 -7.78 -20.64
C ALA A 84 -2.28 -8.51 -20.00
N LEU A 85 -1.79 -8.04 -18.86
CA LEU A 85 -0.78 -8.74 -18.06
C LEU A 85 -1.30 -10.05 -17.46
N GLN A 86 -2.61 -10.23 -17.38
CA GLN A 86 -3.29 -11.38 -16.76
C GLN A 86 -2.72 -11.64 -15.34
N PRO A 87 -2.79 -10.66 -14.42
CA PRO A 87 -2.24 -10.82 -13.09
C PRO A 87 -3.04 -11.83 -12.26
N ASP A 88 -2.35 -12.50 -11.34
CA ASP A 88 -2.96 -13.35 -10.31
C ASP A 88 -3.62 -12.50 -9.19
N LEU A 89 -3.20 -11.23 -9.07
CA LEU A 89 -3.68 -10.29 -8.07
C LEU A 89 -3.43 -8.84 -8.50
N ILE A 90 -4.43 -7.98 -8.28
CA ILE A 90 -4.27 -6.53 -8.32
C ILE A 90 -4.37 -5.98 -6.90
N ILE A 91 -3.40 -5.15 -6.50
CA ILE A 91 -3.41 -4.39 -5.24
C ILE A 91 -3.68 -2.92 -5.58
N CYS A 92 -4.67 -2.31 -4.95
CA CYS A 92 -4.98 -0.90 -5.14
C CYS A 92 -5.52 -0.27 -3.85
N SER A 93 -5.77 1.04 -3.87
CA SER A 93 -6.34 1.77 -2.74
C SER A 93 -7.78 2.19 -3.02
N THR A 94 -8.66 2.00 -2.03
CA THR A 94 -10.03 2.57 -2.08
C THR A 94 -10.04 4.10 -2.06
N ALA A 95 -8.98 4.72 -1.55
CA ALA A 95 -8.84 6.18 -1.53
C ALA A 95 -8.53 6.79 -2.92
N MET A 96 -8.15 5.95 -3.90
CA MET A 96 -7.83 6.41 -5.25
C MET A 96 -9.08 6.51 -6.10
N SER A 97 -9.26 7.64 -6.78
CA SER A 97 -10.41 7.90 -7.66
C SER A 97 -10.56 6.88 -8.81
N GLY A 98 -9.48 6.18 -9.16
CA GLY A 98 -9.48 5.15 -10.19
C GLY A 98 -9.90 3.75 -9.71
N TYR A 99 -10.15 3.56 -8.40
CA TYR A 99 -10.55 2.26 -7.90
C TYR A 99 -11.75 1.68 -8.66
N SER A 100 -12.81 2.46 -8.83
CA SER A 100 -14.00 2.06 -9.59
C SER A 100 -13.73 1.78 -11.08
N THR A 101 -12.64 2.30 -11.64
CA THR A 101 -12.30 2.08 -13.06
C THR A 101 -11.62 0.75 -13.30
N ILE A 102 -10.94 0.18 -12.30
CA ILE A 102 -10.26 -1.11 -12.41
C ILE A 102 -11.15 -2.28 -11.95
N GLU A 103 -12.08 -2.04 -11.03
CA GLU A 103 -12.90 -3.09 -10.43
C GLU A 103 -13.69 -3.90 -11.47
N ASN A 104 -14.45 -3.22 -12.34
CA ASN A 104 -15.26 -3.89 -13.35
C ASN A 104 -14.44 -4.63 -14.42
N PRO A 105 -13.40 -4.04 -15.04
CA PRO A 105 -12.53 -4.76 -15.97
C PRO A 105 -11.85 -5.98 -15.34
N ALA A 106 -11.34 -5.85 -14.12
CA ALA A 106 -10.71 -6.96 -13.41
C ALA A 106 -11.71 -8.10 -13.13
N LYS A 107 -12.92 -7.76 -12.66
CA LYS A 107 -13.99 -8.73 -12.43
C LYS A 107 -14.41 -9.46 -13.71
N ALA A 108 -14.55 -8.73 -14.82
CA ALA A 108 -14.87 -9.33 -16.12
C ALA A 108 -13.76 -10.29 -16.60
N ALA A 109 -12.52 -10.04 -16.23
CA ALA A 109 -11.36 -10.90 -16.54
C ALA A 109 -11.10 -11.98 -15.48
N ASN A 110 -11.92 -12.12 -14.45
CA ASN A 110 -11.73 -13.00 -13.28
C ASN A 110 -10.40 -12.75 -12.53
N ILE A 111 -9.93 -11.51 -12.50
CA ILE A 111 -8.72 -11.12 -11.78
C ILE A 111 -9.12 -10.62 -10.39
N PRO A 112 -8.59 -11.23 -9.30
CA PRO A 112 -8.86 -10.76 -7.95
C PRO A 112 -8.24 -9.38 -7.69
N VAL A 113 -9.01 -8.48 -7.07
CA VAL A 113 -8.57 -7.15 -6.67
C VAL A 113 -8.67 -7.06 -5.15
N ILE A 114 -7.55 -6.79 -4.48
CA ILE A 114 -7.58 -6.42 -3.07
C ILE A 114 -7.47 -4.91 -2.93
N ALA A 115 -8.49 -4.32 -2.33
CA ALA A 115 -8.52 -2.90 -2.05
C ALA A 115 -8.00 -2.64 -0.63
N VAL A 116 -7.01 -1.76 -0.52
CA VAL A 116 -6.34 -1.39 0.73
C VAL A 116 -6.80 0.01 1.13
N LYS A 117 -7.05 0.21 2.41
CA LYS A 117 -7.20 1.50 3.04
C LYS A 117 -6.16 1.60 4.15
N TYR A 118 -5.49 2.74 4.22
CA TYR A 118 -4.39 2.95 5.15
C TYR A 118 -4.54 4.37 5.74
N ASP A 119 -4.98 4.44 6.97
CA ASP A 119 -5.21 5.70 7.68
C ASP A 119 -4.25 5.88 8.86
N ASP A 120 -3.78 4.79 9.50
CA ASP A 120 -2.93 4.83 10.67
C ASP A 120 -1.97 3.64 10.78
N PHE A 121 -1.20 3.58 11.86
CA PHE A 121 -0.21 2.52 12.10
C PHE A 121 -0.86 1.12 12.30
N SER A 122 -2.09 1.07 12.82
CA SER A 122 -2.79 -0.21 12.96
C SER A 122 -3.17 -0.82 11.61
N ASP A 123 -3.47 0.03 10.62
CA ASP A 123 -3.68 -0.39 9.24
C ASP A 123 -2.40 -0.93 8.60
N TYR A 124 -1.23 -0.31 8.91
CA TYR A 124 0.07 -0.87 8.49
C TYR A 124 0.22 -2.31 8.98
N LEU A 125 0.06 -2.53 10.28
CA LEU A 125 0.18 -3.85 10.89
C LEU A 125 -0.78 -4.85 10.25
N LYS A 126 -2.05 -4.48 10.08
CA LYS A 126 -3.08 -5.30 9.47
C LYS A 126 -2.72 -5.70 8.03
N TRP A 127 -2.40 -4.73 7.18
CA TRP A 127 -2.15 -5.00 5.76
C TRP A 127 -0.82 -5.70 5.54
N PHE A 128 0.20 -5.40 6.32
CA PHE A 128 1.46 -6.13 6.27
C PHE A 128 1.27 -7.62 6.60
N LYS A 129 0.46 -7.92 7.63
CA LYS A 129 0.09 -9.31 7.98
C LYS A 129 -0.63 -10.02 6.84
N VAL A 130 -1.58 -9.33 6.20
CA VAL A 130 -2.30 -9.86 5.04
C VAL A 130 -1.32 -10.15 3.90
N PHE A 131 -0.42 -9.22 3.61
CA PHE A 131 0.57 -9.36 2.53
C PHE A 131 1.56 -10.48 2.80
N CYS A 132 2.10 -10.60 4.01
CA CYS A 132 2.97 -11.72 4.40
C CYS A 132 2.27 -13.09 4.20
N ASN A 133 0.99 -13.17 4.55
CA ASN A 133 0.21 -14.39 4.35
C ASN A 133 -0.05 -14.72 2.88
N ILE A 134 -0.27 -13.71 2.04
CA ILE A 134 -0.53 -13.89 0.60
C ILE A 134 0.78 -14.21 -0.13
N SER A 135 1.87 -13.50 0.16
CA SER A 135 3.19 -13.71 -0.45
C SER A 135 3.81 -15.06 -0.09
N GLY A 136 3.35 -15.68 1.01
CA GLY A 136 3.86 -16.97 1.46
C GLY A 136 4.97 -16.85 2.51
N HIS A 137 5.23 -15.65 3.04
CA HIS A 137 6.26 -15.32 4.01
C HIS A 137 5.68 -14.85 5.35
N PRO A 138 4.86 -15.68 6.05
CA PRO A 138 4.23 -15.28 7.32
C PRO A 138 5.25 -14.94 8.42
N GLU A 139 6.47 -15.47 8.35
CA GLU A 139 7.57 -15.21 9.27
C GLU A 139 8.03 -13.75 9.27
N LEU A 140 7.82 -13.02 8.18
CA LEU A 140 8.16 -11.59 8.08
C LEU A 140 7.26 -10.73 8.96
N TRP A 141 6.08 -11.23 9.34
CA TRP A 141 5.25 -10.55 10.32
C TRP A 141 5.98 -10.33 11.64
N ASP A 142 6.59 -11.40 12.18
CA ASP A 142 7.27 -11.32 13.47
C ASP A 142 8.61 -10.57 13.37
N SER A 143 9.37 -10.80 12.31
CA SER A 143 10.71 -10.21 12.17
C SER A 143 10.72 -8.74 11.73
N VAL A 144 9.65 -8.25 11.10
CA VAL A 144 9.56 -6.87 10.57
C VAL A 144 8.51 -6.07 11.34
N ALA A 145 7.24 -6.45 11.25
CA ALA A 145 6.15 -5.64 11.81
C ALA A 145 6.16 -5.61 13.34
N MET A 146 6.41 -6.75 13.99
CA MET A 146 6.48 -6.79 15.45
C MET A 146 7.69 -6.03 15.97
N LYS A 147 8.82 -6.08 15.25
CA LYS A 147 9.98 -5.26 15.57
C LYS A 147 9.67 -3.76 15.44
N ALA A 148 9.00 -3.34 14.38
CA ALA A 148 8.59 -1.94 14.22
C ALA A 148 7.62 -1.51 15.34
N LEU A 149 6.71 -2.37 15.77
CA LEU A 149 5.83 -2.11 16.90
C LEU A 149 6.62 -1.95 18.20
N ASP A 150 7.58 -2.82 18.47
CA ASP A 150 8.44 -2.74 19.66
C ASP A 150 9.25 -1.44 19.66
N ASP A 151 9.79 -1.04 18.51
CA ASP A 151 10.53 0.23 18.38
C ASP A 151 9.61 1.44 18.70
N VAL A 152 8.37 1.44 18.21
CA VAL A 152 7.37 2.49 18.54
C VAL A 152 7.03 2.48 20.03
N VAL A 153 6.77 1.31 20.61
CA VAL A 153 6.44 1.18 22.04
C VAL A 153 7.61 1.68 22.91
N ASN A 154 8.85 1.35 22.55
CA ASN A 154 10.02 1.80 23.28
C ASN A 154 10.17 3.34 23.26
N VAL A 155 9.95 3.97 22.10
CA VAL A 155 9.96 5.45 21.99
C VAL A 155 8.83 6.06 22.82
N LEU A 156 7.63 5.49 22.78
CA LEU A 156 6.49 5.97 23.57
C LEU A 156 6.75 5.85 25.08
N ALA A 157 7.46 4.80 25.53
CA ALA A 157 7.80 4.62 26.93
C ALA A 157 8.79 5.67 27.46
N GLU A 158 9.51 6.37 26.60
CA GLU A 158 10.41 7.48 26.97
C GLU A 158 9.67 8.81 27.13
N ILE A 159 8.40 8.89 26.70
CA ILE A 159 7.59 10.12 26.81
C ILE A 159 7.06 10.22 28.25
N PRO A 160 7.30 11.35 28.97
CA PRO A 160 6.77 11.54 30.31
C PRO A 160 5.24 11.55 30.33
N ASP A 161 4.64 10.93 31.35
CA ASP A 161 3.18 10.91 31.53
C ASP A 161 2.58 12.30 31.78
N GLU A 162 3.42 13.25 32.26
CA GLU A 162 2.99 14.61 32.57
C GLU A 162 3.50 15.60 31.52
N GLY A 163 2.65 16.56 31.19
CA GLY A 163 3.03 17.68 30.33
C GLY A 163 2.99 17.36 28.83
N ALA A 164 2.16 16.43 28.41
CA ALA A 164 1.94 16.15 26.99
C ALA A 164 1.66 17.46 26.21
N PRO A 165 2.41 17.77 25.16
CA PRO A 165 2.22 18.98 24.39
C PRO A 165 0.87 18.97 23.68
N ARG A 166 0.24 20.15 23.56
CA ARG A 166 -0.88 20.31 22.64
C ARG A 166 -0.32 20.45 21.23
N VAL A 167 -0.61 19.49 20.37
CA VAL A 167 -0.10 19.46 19.00
C VAL A 167 -1.19 19.88 18.03
N PHE A 168 -0.85 20.81 17.13
CA PHE A 168 -1.66 21.13 15.97
C PHE A 168 -0.88 20.76 14.71
N SER A 169 -1.35 19.75 13.99
CA SER A 169 -0.73 19.29 12.75
C SER A 169 -1.53 19.79 11.55
N MET A 170 -0.84 20.31 10.54
CA MET A 170 -1.48 20.75 9.32
C MET A 170 -0.67 20.35 8.09
N PHE A 171 -1.38 20.09 6.99
CA PHE A 171 -0.82 19.97 5.67
C PHE A 171 -0.92 21.30 4.93
N ALA A 172 0.18 21.81 4.42
CA ALA A 172 0.23 23.05 3.66
C ALA A 172 0.95 22.85 2.32
N ASN A 173 0.36 23.36 1.27
CA ASN A 173 1.01 23.49 -0.04
C ASN A 173 0.63 24.83 -0.68
N ALA A 174 1.08 25.08 -1.91
CA ALA A 174 0.83 26.34 -2.62
C ALA A 174 -0.67 26.65 -2.87
N SER A 175 -1.56 25.67 -2.78
CA SER A 175 -2.98 25.80 -3.12
C SER A 175 -3.93 25.60 -1.95
N LYS A 176 -3.49 24.98 -0.84
CA LYS A 176 -4.37 24.69 0.30
C LYS A 176 -3.64 24.55 1.62
N LEU A 177 -4.40 24.75 2.68
CA LEU A 177 -4.02 24.52 4.06
C LEU A 177 -5.11 23.66 4.71
N ASP A 178 -4.76 22.45 5.12
CA ASP A 178 -5.69 21.51 5.75
C ASP A 178 -5.19 21.16 7.15
N ALA A 179 -6.07 21.15 8.13
CA ALA A 179 -5.78 20.59 9.45
C ALA A 179 -5.78 19.06 9.37
N ASN A 180 -4.76 18.43 9.93
CA ASN A 180 -4.75 16.99 10.09
C ASN A 180 -5.63 16.62 11.30
N THR A 181 -6.57 15.71 11.07
CA THR A 181 -7.45 15.15 12.11
C THR A 181 -7.08 13.70 12.35
N SER A 182 -7.67 13.04 13.33
CA SER A 182 -7.50 11.61 13.59
C SER A 182 -7.83 10.70 12.39
N SER A 183 -8.51 11.24 11.38
CA SER A 183 -8.79 10.52 10.12
C SER A 183 -7.68 10.61 9.07
N THR A 184 -6.57 11.29 9.37
CA THR A 184 -5.37 11.34 8.52
C THR A 184 -4.24 10.55 9.18
N VAL A 185 -3.31 10.02 8.37
CA VAL A 185 -2.17 9.24 8.89
C VAL A 185 -1.41 10.03 9.97
N VAL A 186 -1.02 11.26 9.67
CA VAL A 186 -0.28 12.11 10.62
C VAL A 186 -1.14 12.48 11.83
N GLY A 187 -2.41 12.82 11.63
CA GLY A 187 -3.32 13.15 12.73
C GLY A 187 -3.60 11.96 13.64
N GLY A 188 -3.72 10.75 13.09
CA GLY A 188 -3.87 9.52 13.87
C GLY A 188 -2.64 9.12 14.68
N MET A 189 -1.44 9.60 14.27
CA MET A 189 -0.20 9.37 15.02
C MET A 189 -0.02 10.32 16.23
N VAL A 190 -0.77 11.43 16.29
CA VAL A 190 -0.66 12.44 17.37
C VAL A 190 -1.87 12.50 18.30
N THR A 191 -2.85 11.65 18.10
CA THR A 191 -4.03 11.47 18.97
C THR A 191 -3.92 10.21 19.80
#